data_a99da69b68f486971f97302819d12d27
#
_entry.id   a99da69b68f486971f97302819d12d27
#
_cell.length_a   1.000
_cell.length_b   1.000
_cell.length_c   1.000
_cell.angle_alpha   90.00
_cell.angle_beta   90.00
_cell.angle_gamma   90.00
#
_symmetry.space_group_name_H-M   'P 1'
#
loop_
_entity.id
_entity.type
_entity.pdbx_description
1 polymer ?
#
loop_
_entity_poly.entity_id
_entity_poly.type
_entity_poly.pdbx_seq_one_letter_code
_entity_poly.pdbx_strand_id
1 'polypeptide(L)'
;MALTDKLVCVVGRDPIPAVTHLESGEQLHLTLIVPEGVSCERALEFHLDGPGASLDLAGAWRCSGSENVRLQVIVRHNAPGCHSEQLFKGVVSGSARAEFDGLVYVAPGAVKTDAHQQCHSLLLSEGAFCEARPQLEIYADDVQCSHGATTGYLNPEELFYMRSRGIPEDEARAMQVEAFLAPVLNRAL
;
A
#
# COMPACT_ATOMS: atom_id res chain seq x y z
N MET A 1 26.62 -10.21 2.17
CA MET A 1 26.35 -8.75 2.22
C MET A 1 24.90 -8.61 1.80
N ALA A 2 24.01 -8.30 2.71
CA ALA A 2 22.58 -8.14 2.37
C ALA A 2 22.45 -7.03 1.33
N LEU A 3 21.93 -7.35 0.16
CA LEU A 3 21.54 -6.35 -0.84
C LEU A 3 20.29 -5.67 -0.29
N THR A 4 20.38 -4.39 0.02
CA THR A 4 19.22 -3.57 0.35
C THR A 4 18.90 -2.76 -0.89
N ASP A 5 17.89 -3.22 -1.63
CA ASP A 5 17.43 -2.48 -2.81
C ASP A 5 16.29 -1.54 -2.42
N LYS A 6 16.49 -0.24 -2.66
CA LYS A 6 15.42 0.77 -2.54
C LYS A 6 14.94 1.11 -3.94
N LEU A 7 13.71 0.73 -4.27
CA LEU A 7 13.12 0.92 -5.58
C LEU A 7 11.88 1.82 -5.49
N VAL A 8 11.76 2.73 -6.43
CA VAL A 8 10.55 3.51 -6.65
C VAL A 8 10.04 3.20 -8.05
N CYS A 9 8.83 2.68 -8.15
CA CYS A 9 8.22 2.29 -9.41
C CYS A 9 6.95 3.10 -9.66
N VAL A 10 6.93 3.85 -10.74
CA VAL A 10 5.75 4.58 -11.21
C VAL A 10 5.03 3.73 -12.25
N VAL A 11 3.79 3.34 -11.94
CA VAL A 11 2.97 2.52 -12.82
C VAL A 11 2.74 3.22 -14.16
N GLY A 12 2.92 2.48 -15.26
CA GLY A 12 2.84 3.02 -16.62
C GLY A 12 4.18 3.57 -17.16
N ARG A 13 5.18 3.78 -16.29
CA ARG A 13 6.52 4.23 -16.70
C ARG A 13 7.60 3.17 -16.46
N ASP A 14 7.59 2.59 -15.27
CA ASP A 14 8.65 1.69 -14.84
C ASP A 14 8.20 0.22 -14.91
N PRO A 15 9.06 -0.71 -15.33
CA PRO A 15 8.73 -2.13 -15.32
C PRO A 15 8.72 -2.65 -13.87
N ILE A 16 7.69 -3.43 -13.55
CA ILE A 16 7.55 -4.06 -12.23
C ILE A 16 7.37 -5.55 -12.47
N PRO A 17 8.27 -6.42 -11.96
CA PRO A 17 8.10 -7.86 -12.03
C PRO A 17 6.78 -8.29 -11.37
N ALA A 18 6.05 -9.21 -12.00
CA ALA A 18 4.83 -9.76 -11.41
C ALA A 18 5.13 -10.67 -10.20
N VAL A 19 6.31 -11.32 -10.20
CA VAL A 19 6.77 -12.17 -9.12
C VAL A 19 8.20 -11.77 -8.75
N THR A 20 8.46 -11.65 -7.45
CA THR A 20 9.78 -11.32 -6.88
C THR A 20 10.10 -12.31 -5.78
N HIS A 21 11.31 -12.86 -5.78
CA HIS A 21 11.83 -13.77 -4.76
C HIS A 21 12.90 -13.08 -3.94
N LEU A 22 12.85 -13.26 -2.62
CA LEU A 22 13.87 -12.76 -1.68
C LEU A 22 14.52 -13.95 -0.98
N GLU A 23 15.84 -14.04 -1.15
CA GLU A 23 16.66 -15.06 -0.55
C GLU A 23 17.07 -14.72 0.90
N SER A 24 17.84 -15.59 1.52
CA SER A 24 18.22 -15.45 2.93
C SER A 24 18.88 -14.10 3.25
N GLY A 25 18.28 -13.34 4.15
CA GLY A 25 18.75 -12.03 4.59
C GLY A 25 18.63 -10.90 3.57
N GLU A 26 18.00 -11.15 2.42
CA GLU A 26 17.73 -10.08 1.44
C GLU A 26 16.67 -9.12 1.95
N GLN A 27 16.82 -7.85 1.58
CA GLN A 27 15.91 -6.77 1.96
C GLN A 27 15.50 -6.00 0.72
N LEU A 28 14.18 -5.87 0.52
CA LEU A 28 13.60 -5.06 -0.55
C LEU A 28 12.72 -3.96 0.03
N HIS A 29 13.01 -2.71 -0.32
CA HIS A 29 12.13 -1.57 -0.08
C HIS A 29 11.56 -1.11 -1.41
N LEU A 30 10.26 -1.32 -1.63
CA LEU A 30 9.57 -0.98 -2.87
C LEU A 30 8.46 0.04 -2.60
N THR A 31 8.49 1.15 -3.31
CA THR A 31 7.41 2.13 -3.32
C THR A 31 6.75 2.18 -4.69
N LEU A 32 5.45 1.86 -4.73
CA LEU A 32 4.60 1.90 -5.92
C LEU A 32 3.85 3.23 -5.98
N ILE A 33 3.91 3.92 -7.10
CA ILE A 33 3.13 5.14 -7.34
C ILE A 33 2.23 4.92 -8.56
N VAL A 34 0.92 5.02 -8.36
CA VAL A 34 -0.04 5.13 -9.46
C VAL A 34 -0.44 6.60 -9.59
N PRO A 35 0.08 7.30 -10.60
CA PRO A 35 -0.21 8.72 -10.77
C PRO A 35 -1.66 8.94 -11.21
N GLU A 36 -2.16 10.14 -10.99
CA GLU A 36 -3.44 10.59 -11.53
C GLU A 36 -3.43 10.51 -13.08
N GLY A 37 -4.57 10.18 -13.68
CA GLY A 37 -4.70 9.96 -15.12
C GLY A 37 -4.39 8.52 -15.56
N VAL A 38 -4.02 7.62 -14.64
CA VAL A 38 -3.64 6.25 -14.96
C VAL A 38 -4.65 5.25 -14.42
N SER A 39 -5.33 4.53 -15.33
CA SER A 39 -6.05 3.30 -14.97
C SER A 39 -5.10 2.10 -15.10
N CYS A 40 -5.13 1.23 -14.10
CA CYS A 40 -4.29 0.03 -14.13
C CYS A 40 -4.92 -1.15 -13.40
N GLU A 41 -4.55 -2.33 -13.85
CA GLU A 41 -4.73 -3.59 -13.11
C GLU A 41 -3.36 -4.24 -12.95
N ARG A 42 -2.97 -4.53 -11.72
CA ARG A 42 -1.67 -5.13 -11.40
C ARG A 42 -1.84 -6.23 -10.36
N ALA A 43 -1.20 -7.35 -10.63
CA ALA A 43 -1.00 -8.43 -9.68
C ALA A 43 0.51 -8.54 -9.40
N LEU A 44 0.88 -8.47 -8.12
CA LEU A 44 2.25 -8.54 -7.65
C LEU A 44 2.34 -9.63 -6.58
N GLU A 45 3.33 -10.49 -6.69
CA GLU A 45 3.57 -11.56 -5.74
C GLU A 45 5.03 -11.52 -5.26
N PHE A 46 5.21 -11.52 -3.95
CA PHE A 46 6.51 -11.50 -3.29
C PHE A 46 6.68 -12.79 -2.48
N HIS A 47 7.77 -13.49 -2.71
CA HIS A 47 8.13 -14.71 -2.00
C HIS A 47 9.34 -14.44 -1.12
N LEU A 48 9.18 -14.56 0.19
CA LEU A 48 10.26 -14.50 1.16
C LEU A 48 10.72 -15.96 1.39
N ASP A 49 11.62 -16.43 0.53
CA ASP A 49 12.01 -17.84 0.44
C ASP A 49 13.21 -18.18 1.35
N GLY A 50 14.01 -17.19 1.70
CA GLY A 50 15.16 -17.39 2.58
C GLY A 50 14.94 -16.90 4.00
N PRO A 51 15.52 -17.57 5.03
CA PRO A 51 15.42 -17.11 6.41
C PRO A 51 15.88 -15.67 6.61
N GLY A 52 15.07 -14.86 7.33
CA GLY A 52 15.38 -13.47 7.61
C GLY A 52 15.22 -12.51 6.42
N ALA A 53 14.56 -12.93 5.34
CA ALA A 53 14.19 -12.03 4.25
C ALA A 53 13.22 -10.95 4.71
N SER A 54 13.34 -9.75 4.18
CA SER A 54 12.55 -8.59 4.61
C SER A 54 12.01 -7.80 3.43
N LEU A 55 10.69 -7.48 3.48
CA LEU A 55 9.99 -6.67 2.49
C LEU A 55 9.35 -5.45 3.16
N ASP A 56 9.74 -4.25 2.74
CA ASP A 56 9.02 -3.00 3.05
C ASP A 56 8.35 -2.50 1.76
N LEU A 57 7.04 -2.69 1.67
CA LEU A 57 6.24 -2.38 0.49
C LEU A 57 5.29 -1.22 0.78
N ALA A 58 5.40 -0.16 0.04
CA ALA A 58 4.47 0.96 0.11
C ALA A 58 3.80 1.21 -1.24
N GLY A 59 2.55 1.65 -1.23
CA GLY A 59 1.83 2.02 -2.45
C GLY A 59 0.95 3.24 -2.27
N ALA A 60 0.97 4.15 -3.24
CA ALA A 60 0.07 5.29 -3.28
C ALA A 60 -0.62 5.39 -4.63
N TRP A 61 -1.92 5.74 -4.62
CA TRP A 61 -2.66 6.07 -5.83
C TRP A 61 -3.53 7.31 -5.66
N ARG A 62 -3.69 8.03 -6.76
CA ARG A 62 -4.69 9.09 -6.92
C ARG A 62 -5.53 8.74 -8.13
N CYS A 63 -6.82 8.54 -7.91
CA CYS A 63 -7.77 8.26 -8.98
C CYS A 63 -8.80 9.37 -9.06
N SER A 64 -9.06 9.86 -10.25
CA SER A 64 -10.04 10.91 -10.51
C SER A 64 -10.91 10.59 -11.73
N GLY A 65 -11.96 11.37 -11.95
CA GLY A 65 -12.83 11.21 -13.12
C GLY A 65 -13.46 9.83 -13.17
N SER A 66 -13.10 9.00 -14.14
CA SER A 66 -13.60 7.63 -14.35
C SER A 66 -12.48 6.58 -14.31
N GLU A 67 -11.35 6.90 -13.74
CA GLU A 67 -10.20 6.00 -13.62
C GLU A 67 -10.54 4.76 -12.79
N ASN A 68 -9.87 3.66 -13.12
CA ASN A 68 -10.00 2.40 -12.41
C ASN A 68 -8.61 1.86 -12.06
N VAL A 69 -8.35 1.72 -10.76
CA VAL A 69 -7.11 1.14 -10.24
C VAL A 69 -7.44 -0.13 -9.48
N ARG A 70 -6.87 -1.25 -9.92
CA ARG A 70 -6.96 -2.53 -9.23
C ARG A 70 -5.57 -3.06 -8.93
N LEU A 71 -5.29 -3.26 -7.64
CA LEU A 71 -4.03 -3.81 -7.16
C LEU A 71 -4.29 -5.10 -6.39
N GLN A 72 -3.67 -6.18 -6.82
CA GLN A 72 -3.58 -7.43 -6.07
C GLN A 72 -2.14 -7.60 -5.59
N VAL A 73 -1.98 -7.82 -4.29
CA VAL A 73 -0.67 -7.98 -3.66
C VAL A 73 -0.67 -9.25 -2.81
N ILE A 74 0.20 -10.18 -3.14
CA ILE A 74 0.39 -11.42 -2.39
C ILE A 74 1.79 -11.41 -1.81
N VAL A 75 1.92 -11.60 -0.50
CA VAL A 75 3.21 -11.78 0.17
C VAL A 75 3.24 -13.13 0.85
N ARG A 76 4.17 -14.00 0.40
CA ARG A 76 4.36 -15.35 0.92
C ARG A 76 5.60 -15.42 1.80
N HIS A 77 5.40 -15.71 3.06
CA HIS A 77 6.47 -16.03 4.00
C HIS A 77 6.69 -17.53 3.97
N ASN A 78 7.71 -17.97 3.22
CA ASN A 78 8.02 -19.38 3.01
C ASN A 78 9.12 -19.89 3.94
N ALA A 79 9.83 -18.99 4.64
CA ALA A 79 10.94 -19.32 5.52
C ALA A 79 10.82 -18.65 6.89
N PRO A 80 11.53 -19.16 7.94
CA PRO A 80 11.43 -18.61 9.28
C PRO A 80 12.10 -17.23 9.42
N GLY A 81 11.59 -16.42 10.36
CA GLY A 81 12.16 -15.13 10.72
C GLY A 81 12.03 -14.05 9.65
N CYS A 82 11.13 -14.22 8.69
CA CYS A 82 10.89 -13.22 7.65
C CYS A 82 10.02 -12.07 8.18
N HIS A 83 10.26 -10.89 7.62
CA HIS A 83 9.51 -9.68 7.95
C HIS A 83 8.83 -9.07 6.72
N SER A 84 7.58 -8.59 6.87
CA SER A 84 6.97 -7.72 5.85
C SER A 84 6.14 -6.61 6.47
N GLU A 85 6.40 -5.39 6.04
CA GLU A 85 5.59 -4.20 6.35
C GLU A 85 4.98 -3.66 5.05
N GLN A 86 3.65 -3.54 5.00
CA GLN A 86 2.93 -3.11 3.82
C GLN A 86 2.02 -1.93 4.15
N LEU A 87 2.21 -0.80 3.48
CA LEU A 87 1.38 0.40 3.66
C LEU A 87 0.86 0.90 2.32
N PHE A 88 -0.45 0.83 2.13
CA PHE A 88 -1.13 1.35 0.95
C PHE A 88 -2.03 2.53 1.31
N LYS A 89 -1.96 3.59 0.50
CA LYS A 89 -2.79 4.78 0.67
C LYS A 89 -3.37 5.25 -0.66
N GLY A 90 -4.70 5.39 -0.70
CA GLY A 90 -5.41 5.78 -1.89
C GLY A 90 -6.30 7.01 -1.70
N VAL A 91 -6.39 7.84 -2.73
CA VAL A 91 -7.35 8.95 -2.80
C VAL A 91 -8.17 8.79 -4.07
N VAL A 92 -9.49 8.81 -3.92
CA VAL A 92 -10.42 8.53 -5.01
C VAL A 92 -11.45 9.66 -5.11
N SER A 93 -11.62 10.20 -6.31
CA SER A 93 -12.54 11.33 -6.58
C SER A 93 -13.34 11.13 -7.88
N GLY A 94 -14.36 11.97 -8.08
CA GLY A 94 -15.25 11.86 -9.25
C GLY A 94 -16.10 10.60 -9.19
N SER A 95 -16.04 9.78 -10.23
CA SER A 95 -16.66 8.45 -10.32
C SER A 95 -15.62 7.34 -10.42
N ALA A 96 -14.39 7.65 -10.05
CA ALA A 96 -13.27 6.70 -10.10
C ALA A 96 -13.45 5.55 -9.10
N ARG A 97 -12.77 4.45 -9.37
CA ARG A 97 -12.83 3.21 -8.57
C ARG A 97 -11.44 2.75 -8.21
N ALA A 98 -11.24 2.34 -6.96
CA ALA A 98 -10.00 1.71 -6.51
C ALA A 98 -10.33 0.41 -5.77
N GLU A 99 -9.67 -0.68 -6.15
CA GLU A 99 -9.79 -1.99 -5.53
C GLU A 99 -8.40 -2.47 -5.10
N PHE A 100 -8.30 -2.90 -3.84
CA PHE A 100 -7.10 -3.51 -3.29
C PHE A 100 -7.41 -4.90 -2.74
N ASP A 101 -6.77 -5.91 -3.29
CA ASP A 101 -6.80 -7.29 -2.82
C ASP A 101 -5.44 -7.64 -2.24
N GLY A 102 -5.36 -7.82 -0.91
CA GLY A 102 -4.12 -8.12 -0.22
C GLY A 102 -4.15 -9.50 0.43
N LEU A 103 -3.13 -10.32 0.21
CA LEU A 103 -2.96 -11.60 0.91
C LEU A 103 -1.58 -11.67 1.54
N VAL A 104 -1.53 -11.94 2.84
CA VAL A 104 -0.34 -12.41 3.53
C VAL A 104 -0.50 -13.89 3.80
N TYR A 105 0.36 -14.68 3.23
CA TYR A 105 0.42 -16.13 3.41
C TYR A 105 1.66 -16.51 4.23
N VAL A 106 1.45 -17.30 5.30
CA VAL A 106 2.54 -17.81 6.14
C VAL A 106 2.56 -19.33 6.06
N ALA A 107 3.61 -19.87 5.44
CA ALA A 107 3.74 -21.30 5.18
C ALA A 107 3.94 -22.11 6.48
N PRO A 108 3.62 -23.41 6.49
CA PRO A 108 4.00 -24.30 7.57
C PRO A 108 5.51 -24.23 7.84
N GLY A 109 5.91 -24.04 9.11
CA GLY A 109 7.31 -23.93 9.50
C GLY A 109 7.95 -22.55 9.34
N ALA A 110 7.25 -21.55 8.78
CA ALA A 110 7.70 -20.15 8.74
C ALA A 110 7.49 -19.45 10.10
N VAL A 111 8.07 -20.04 11.15
CA VAL A 111 8.00 -19.52 12.52
C VAL A 111 8.75 -18.18 12.65
N LYS A 112 8.40 -17.36 13.65
CA LYS A 112 8.97 -16.03 13.86
C LYS A 112 8.70 -15.05 12.70
N THR A 113 7.70 -15.33 11.87
CA THR A 113 7.23 -14.37 10.87
C THR A 113 6.62 -13.17 11.58
N ASP A 114 6.97 -11.96 11.08
CA ASP A 114 6.42 -10.69 11.51
C ASP A 114 5.87 -9.97 10.27
N ALA A 115 4.54 -9.88 10.13
CA ALA A 115 3.90 -9.44 8.89
C ALA A 115 2.73 -8.51 9.14
N HIS A 116 2.80 -7.31 8.58
CA HIS A 116 1.77 -6.27 8.73
C HIS A 116 1.32 -5.74 7.39
N GLN A 117 -0.01 -5.61 7.21
CA GLN A 117 -0.59 -5.05 5.99
C GLN A 117 -1.64 -4.00 6.34
N GLN A 118 -1.48 -2.79 5.83
CA GLN A 118 -2.43 -1.69 6.02
C GLN A 118 -2.82 -1.07 4.68
N CYS A 119 -4.13 -0.83 4.50
CA CYS A 119 -4.67 -0.13 3.35
C CYS A 119 -5.67 0.94 3.78
N HIS A 120 -5.37 2.19 3.50
CA HIS A 120 -6.19 3.33 3.88
C HIS A 120 -6.62 4.12 2.65
N SER A 121 -7.89 4.50 2.56
CA SER A 121 -8.42 5.25 1.41
C SER A 121 -9.25 6.44 1.85
N LEU A 122 -9.14 7.54 1.10
CA LEU A 122 -10.00 8.71 1.20
C LEU A 122 -10.88 8.82 -0.03
N LEU A 123 -12.19 9.00 0.20
CA LEU A 123 -13.16 9.34 -0.83
C LEU A 123 -13.41 10.85 -0.79
N LEU A 124 -13.24 11.51 -1.93
CA LEU A 124 -13.43 12.95 -2.07
C LEU A 124 -14.74 13.35 -2.75
N SER A 125 -15.51 12.37 -3.24
CA SER A 125 -16.76 12.57 -3.97
C SER A 125 -17.77 11.46 -3.67
N GLU A 126 -19.04 11.72 -3.77
CA GLU A 126 -20.12 10.73 -3.57
C GLU A 126 -20.08 9.58 -4.59
N GLY A 127 -19.66 9.87 -5.83
CA GLY A 127 -19.52 8.85 -6.89
C GLY A 127 -18.26 8.01 -6.80
N ALA A 128 -17.30 8.37 -5.94
CA ALA A 128 -16.06 7.64 -5.77
C ALA A 128 -16.29 6.31 -5.03
N PHE A 129 -15.58 5.27 -5.46
CA PHE A 129 -15.69 3.94 -4.86
C PHE A 129 -14.31 3.40 -4.50
N CYS A 130 -14.20 2.84 -3.30
CA CYS A 130 -13.02 2.13 -2.88
C CYS A 130 -13.40 0.84 -2.15
N GLU A 131 -12.72 -0.25 -2.48
CA GLU A 131 -12.83 -1.53 -1.78
C GLU A 131 -11.43 -2.04 -1.42
N ALA A 132 -11.25 -2.47 -0.18
CA ALA A 132 -10.02 -3.11 0.28
C ALA A 132 -10.37 -4.45 0.95
N ARG A 133 -9.74 -5.53 0.48
CA ARG A 133 -9.93 -6.91 0.94
C ARG A 133 -8.60 -7.50 1.43
N PRO A 134 -8.11 -7.10 2.60
CA PRO A 134 -6.92 -7.70 3.17
C PRO A 134 -7.26 -9.08 3.75
N GLN A 135 -6.38 -10.07 3.54
CA GLN A 135 -6.54 -11.45 3.98
C GLN A 135 -5.26 -11.97 4.64
N LEU A 136 -5.40 -12.83 5.64
CA LEU A 136 -4.33 -13.57 6.30
C LEU A 136 -4.60 -15.07 6.20
N GLU A 137 -3.62 -15.81 5.69
CA GLU A 137 -3.58 -17.28 5.70
C GLU A 137 -2.34 -17.74 6.45
N ILE A 138 -2.52 -18.21 7.69
CA ILE A 138 -1.42 -18.49 8.60
C ILE A 138 -1.42 -19.99 8.94
N TYR A 139 -0.32 -20.66 8.58
CA TYR A 139 -0.12 -22.09 8.80
C TYR A 139 1.10 -22.41 9.68
N ALA A 140 1.65 -21.41 10.36
CA ALA A 140 2.76 -21.56 11.31
C ALA A 140 2.38 -21.03 12.70
N ASP A 141 2.98 -21.62 13.73
CA ASP A 141 2.92 -21.12 15.10
C ASP A 141 3.97 -20.04 15.36
N ASP A 142 3.83 -19.30 16.48
CA ASP A 142 4.79 -18.30 16.95
C ASP A 142 5.09 -17.22 15.90
N VAL A 143 4.04 -16.57 15.43
CA VAL A 143 4.09 -15.48 14.44
C VAL A 143 3.37 -14.23 14.96
N GLN A 144 3.72 -13.07 14.41
CA GLN A 144 3.03 -11.80 14.64
C GLN A 144 2.51 -11.30 13.29
N CYS A 145 1.18 -11.37 13.10
CA CYS A 145 0.57 -10.97 11.85
C CYS A 145 -0.63 -10.08 12.12
N SER A 146 -0.75 -9.02 11.33
CA SER A 146 -1.91 -8.14 11.37
C SER A 146 -2.26 -7.60 10.00
N HIS A 147 -3.53 -7.29 9.82
CA HIS A 147 -4.00 -6.51 8.69
C HIS A 147 -5.01 -5.46 9.12
N GLY A 148 -5.17 -4.42 8.32
CA GLY A 148 -6.16 -3.39 8.55
C GLY A 148 -6.52 -2.67 7.27
N ALA A 149 -7.80 -2.29 7.14
CA ALA A 149 -8.25 -1.43 6.07
C ALA A 149 -9.20 -0.36 6.61
N THR A 150 -9.08 0.85 6.08
CA THR A 150 -10.02 1.93 6.37
C THR A 150 -10.38 2.69 5.09
N THR A 151 -11.65 3.07 5.00
CA THR A 151 -12.13 3.99 3.97
C THR A 151 -12.88 5.11 4.66
N GLY A 152 -12.54 6.34 4.35
CA GLY A 152 -13.13 7.50 5.00
C GLY A 152 -13.17 8.73 4.09
N TYR A 153 -13.49 9.86 4.70
CA TYR A 153 -13.55 11.17 4.06
C TYR A 153 -12.57 12.12 4.73
N LEU A 154 -12.33 13.29 4.11
CA LEU A 154 -11.57 14.36 4.76
C LEU A 154 -12.26 14.78 6.06
N ASN A 155 -11.46 15.07 7.09
CA ASN A 155 -11.99 15.47 8.38
C ASN A 155 -12.62 16.87 8.30
N PRO A 156 -13.95 17.02 8.52
CA PRO A 156 -14.62 18.30 8.39
C PRO A 156 -14.22 19.30 9.49
N GLU A 157 -13.83 18.84 10.67
CA GLU A 157 -13.40 19.71 11.77
C GLU A 157 -12.02 20.32 11.47
N GLU A 158 -11.11 19.52 10.91
CA GLU A 158 -9.81 20.03 10.46
C GLU A 158 -9.96 21.02 9.31
N LEU A 159 -10.84 20.72 8.33
CA LEU A 159 -11.14 21.67 7.25
C LEU A 159 -11.71 22.97 7.78
N PHE A 160 -12.64 22.90 8.72
CA PHE A 160 -13.21 24.08 9.35
C PHE A 160 -12.14 24.91 10.08
N TYR A 161 -11.26 24.24 10.84
CA TYR A 161 -10.18 24.91 11.55
C TYR A 161 -9.22 25.62 10.58
N MET A 162 -8.79 24.94 9.51
CA MET A 162 -7.91 25.53 8.49
C MET A 162 -8.52 26.74 7.83
N ARG A 163 -9.81 26.67 7.46
CA ARG A 163 -10.57 27.81 6.90
C ARG A 163 -10.70 28.97 7.87
N SER A 164 -10.91 28.69 9.15
CA SER A 164 -10.97 29.72 10.19
C SER A 164 -9.65 30.49 10.37
N ARG A 165 -8.54 29.92 9.91
CA ARG A 165 -7.21 30.54 9.86
C ARG A 165 -6.90 31.23 8.54
N GLY A 166 -7.89 31.33 7.64
CA GLY A 166 -7.77 32.04 6.37
C GLY A 166 -7.23 31.20 5.21
N ILE A 167 -7.11 29.87 5.39
CA ILE A 167 -6.72 28.98 4.29
C ILE A 167 -7.95 28.76 3.40
N PRO A 168 -7.88 29.00 2.08
CA PRO A 168 -8.94 28.69 1.14
C PRO A 168 -9.35 27.20 1.21
N GLU A 169 -10.62 26.89 0.97
CA GLU A 169 -11.12 25.52 1.11
C GLU A 169 -10.39 24.52 0.20
N ASP A 170 -10.13 24.88 -1.04
CA ASP A 170 -9.45 24.02 -1.99
C ASP A 170 -8.00 23.73 -1.55
N GLU A 171 -7.31 24.73 -1.01
CA GLU A 171 -5.96 24.58 -0.47
C GLU A 171 -5.98 23.71 0.80
N ALA A 172 -6.93 23.92 1.70
CA ALA A 172 -7.09 23.11 2.91
C ALA A 172 -7.33 21.61 2.57
N ARG A 173 -8.19 21.36 1.58
CA ARG A 173 -8.43 19.99 1.08
C ARG A 173 -7.15 19.38 0.48
N ALA A 174 -6.45 20.13 -0.36
CA ALA A 174 -5.19 19.68 -0.95
C ALA A 174 -4.15 19.35 0.12
N MET A 175 -4.00 20.18 1.15
CA MET A 175 -3.09 19.94 2.26
C MET A 175 -3.42 18.66 3.03
N GLN A 176 -4.71 18.37 3.30
CA GLN A 176 -5.10 17.12 3.96
C GLN A 176 -4.80 15.89 3.09
N VAL A 177 -5.04 15.97 1.78
CA VAL A 177 -4.72 14.89 0.84
C VAL A 177 -3.21 14.63 0.80
N GLU A 178 -2.40 15.67 0.71
CA GLU A 178 -0.94 15.55 0.75
C GLU A 178 -0.45 14.95 2.06
N ALA A 179 -0.96 15.43 3.19
CA ALA A 179 -0.61 14.91 4.51
C ALA A 179 -1.00 13.43 4.66
N PHE A 180 -2.15 13.04 4.10
CA PHE A 180 -2.60 11.65 4.10
C PHE A 180 -1.67 10.73 3.30
N LEU A 181 -1.22 11.16 2.12
CA LEU A 181 -0.34 10.37 1.25
C LEU A 181 1.14 10.44 1.66
N ALA A 182 1.57 11.47 2.39
CA ALA A 182 2.96 11.72 2.77
C ALA A 182 3.70 10.51 3.36
N PRO A 183 3.10 9.65 4.23
CA PRO A 183 3.79 8.46 4.74
C PRO A 183 4.28 7.49 3.68
N VAL A 184 3.64 7.45 2.51
CA VAL A 184 4.08 6.65 1.36
C VAL A 184 4.98 7.46 0.44
N LEU A 185 4.57 8.68 0.07
CA LEU A 185 5.31 9.50 -0.89
C LEU A 185 6.71 9.87 -0.39
N ASN A 186 6.88 10.11 0.91
CA ASN A 186 8.18 10.41 1.49
C ASN A 186 9.16 9.21 1.46
N ARG A 187 8.67 7.98 1.27
CA ARG A 187 9.55 6.82 1.05
C ARG A 187 10.18 6.82 -0.35
N ALA A 188 9.59 7.56 -1.29
CA ALA A 188 10.09 7.72 -2.65
C ALA A 188 11.16 8.82 -2.80
N LEU A 189 11.42 9.60 -1.74
CA LEU A 189 12.45 10.62 -1.66
C LEU A 189 13.73 10.02 -1.05
#